data_6ae37d22a213086ecabf66ee2486bac1
#
_entry.id   6ae37d22a213086ecabf66ee2486bac1
#
_cell.length_a   1.000
_cell.length_b   1.000
_cell.length_c   1.000
_cell.angle_alpha   90.00
_cell.angle_beta   90.00
_cell.angle_gamma   90.00
#
_symmetry.space_group_name_H-M   'P 1'
#
loop_
_entity.id
_entity.type
_entity.pdbx_description
1 polymer ?
#
loop_
_entity_poly.entity_id
_entity_poly.type
_entity_poly.pdbx_seq_one_letter_code
_entity_poly.pdbx_strand_id
1 'polypeptide(L)'
;MKELSRRAILTAVGLGGAAALSGCGLANSSRPAATATATSRSVKNVDGSAVNVPTNPKRVVTLSEPTTDAILALGLKPIGVVAGRGQKTVPNYLSEKAKNIPIMGSIGQPNFEAIGAQKPDLILVDGTGLKNNAKALATLRAIAPTGYTGDAGGDWRSNFTNIANALNQEQKGKQVLAAYDKRVKEMASALAPKYSGKTFSIIRWQGTAAALILK
;
A
#
# COMPACT_ATOMS: atom_id res chain seq x y z
N MET A 1 8.71 28.20 56.08
CA MET A 1 9.45 29.46 56.25
C MET A 1 10.09 29.81 54.94
N LYS A 2 9.63 30.96 54.43
CA LYS A 2 10.24 31.91 53.49
C LYS A 2 10.68 31.40 52.13
N GLU A 3 9.89 31.62 51.03
CA GLU A 3 9.65 32.90 50.31
C GLU A 3 10.91 33.69 50.01
N LEU A 4 11.09 34.01 48.72
CA LEU A 4 11.44 35.29 48.12
C LEU A 4 12.12 35.04 46.77
N SER A 5 11.53 35.28 45.63
CA SER A 5 10.96 36.46 45.00
C SER A 5 11.99 37.46 44.45
N ARG A 6 11.73 37.79 43.17
CA ARG A 6 11.91 39.09 42.49
C ARG A 6 13.21 39.37 41.75
N ARG A 7 13.01 39.55 40.43
CA ARG A 7 12.97 40.86 39.71
C ARG A 7 14.34 41.53 39.65
N ALA A 8 14.75 42.00 38.58
CA ALA A 8 14.39 42.80 37.45
C ALA A 8 15.57 43.71 37.04
N ILE A 9 15.55 44.18 35.79
CA ILE A 9 15.95 45.56 35.35
C ILE A 9 17.46 45.71 35.09
N LEU A 10 17.92 46.26 33.98
CA LEU A 10 17.67 47.51 33.26
C LEU A 10 18.45 47.56 31.94
N THR A 11 17.79 48.02 30.94
CA THR A 11 18.14 48.96 29.86
C THR A 11 19.50 49.68 29.93
N ALA A 12 20.20 49.71 28.80
CA ALA A 12 21.05 50.82 28.43
C ALA A 12 20.89 51.12 26.94
N VAL A 13 20.41 52.34 26.70
CA VAL A 13 20.30 53.07 25.43
C VAL A 13 21.69 53.62 25.10
N GLY A 14 22.07 53.48 23.83
CA GLY A 14 23.25 54.16 23.28
C GLY A 14 22.96 54.59 21.85
N LEU A 15 22.61 55.87 21.67
CA LEU A 15 22.53 56.57 20.38
C LEU A 15 23.94 56.84 19.82
N GLY A 16 24.06 56.76 18.52
CA GLY A 16 25.10 57.55 17.85
C GLY A 16 25.56 57.02 16.50
N GLY A 17 25.23 57.71 15.42
CA GLY A 17 26.09 57.79 14.26
C GLY A 17 25.45 57.37 12.92
N ALA A 18 24.86 58.32 12.23
CA ALA A 18 24.52 58.28 10.83
C ALA A 18 25.76 58.44 9.94
N ALA A 19 25.88 57.64 8.90
CA ALA A 19 26.52 58.03 7.65
C ALA A 19 26.00 57.17 6.49
N ALA A 20 25.47 57.85 5.53
CA ALA A 20 24.96 57.39 4.28
C ALA A 20 26.05 56.88 3.34
N LEU A 21 25.73 55.97 2.41
CA LEU A 21 25.72 56.17 0.97
C LEU A 21 25.71 54.85 0.18
N SER A 22 24.61 54.71 -0.54
CA SER A 22 24.50 54.18 -1.92
C SER A 22 25.33 52.96 -2.35
N GLY A 23 24.59 51.89 -2.60
CA GLY A 23 25.04 50.75 -3.38
C GLY A 23 23.83 49.96 -3.88
N CYS A 24 23.26 50.36 -5.03
CA CYS A 24 22.29 49.57 -5.77
C CYS A 24 22.84 48.18 -6.08
N GLY A 25 22.09 47.19 -5.72
CA GLY A 25 22.37 45.80 -6.06
C GLY A 25 21.19 44.94 -5.67
N LEU A 26 20.00 45.20 -6.27
CA LEU A 26 18.88 44.29 -6.23
C LEU A 26 19.21 43.06 -7.12
N ALA A 27 20.07 42.21 -6.62
CA ALA A 27 20.10 40.82 -7.05
C ALA A 27 19.02 40.07 -6.29
N ASN A 28 17.81 40.12 -6.81
CA ASN A 28 16.73 39.27 -6.40
C ASN A 28 17.08 37.83 -6.84
N SER A 29 17.96 37.18 -6.08
CA SER A 29 18.21 35.75 -6.20
C SER A 29 16.96 35.06 -5.68
N SER A 30 15.93 34.99 -6.53
CA SER A 30 14.87 34.01 -6.39
C SER A 30 15.50 32.62 -6.54
N ARG A 31 16.13 32.17 -5.44
CA ARG A 31 16.48 30.76 -5.28
C ARG A 31 15.18 30.02 -5.46
N PRO A 32 15.05 29.13 -6.46
CA PRO A 32 13.86 28.29 -6.57
C PRO A 32 13.71 27.60 -5.22
N ALA A 33 12.58 27.84 -4.56
CA ALA A 33 12.24 27.05 -3.38
C ALA A 33 12.26 25.60 -3.85
N ALA A 34 13.23 24.82 -3.37
CA ALA A 34 13.25 23.39 -3.59
C ALA A 34 11.91 22.89 -3.08
N THR A 35 11.02 22.50 -3.99
CA THR A 35 9.73 21.92 -3.65
C THR A 35 10.06 20.68 -2.84
N ALA A 36 9.87 20.74 -1.53
CA ALA A 36 10.08 19.61 -0.66
C ALA A 36 9.15 18.51 -1.18
N THR A 37 9.71 17.47 -1.76
CA THR A 37 8.94 16.32 -2.23
C THR A 37 8.23 15.75 -1.01
N ALA A 38 6.90 15.73 -1.03
CA ALA A 38 6.10 15.22 0.07
C ALA A 38 6.53 13.77 0.36
N THR A 39 6.90 13.50 1.61
CA THR A 39 7.36 12.16 2.04
C THR A 39 6.21 11.18 2.21
N SER A 40 4.98 11.68 2.33
CA SER A 40 3.75 10.91 2.45
C SER A 40 2.60 11.54 1.66
N ARG A 41 1.58 10.75 1.36
CA ARG A 41 0.36 11.17 0.69
C ARG A 41 -0.84 10.45 1.29
N SER A 42 -2.01 11.09 1.25
CA SER A 42 -3.26 10.49 1.70
C SER A 42 -3.84 9.58 0.62
N VAL A 43 -4.24 8.37 1.01
CA VAL A 43 -4.92 7.40 0.18
C VAL A 43 -6.25 7.03 0.84
N LYS A 44 -7.31 6.93 0.04
CA LYS A 44 -8.62 6.49 0.52
C LYS A 44 -8.69 4.97 0.51
N ASN A 45 -9.06 4.40 1.64
CA ASN A 45 -9.38 2.99 1.79
C ASN A 45 -10.77 2.65 1.25
N VAL A 46 -11.05 1.38 0.97
CA VAL A 46 -12.37 0.94 0.50
C VAL A 46 -13.47 1.07 1.56
N ASP A 47 -13.12 1.14 2.84
CA ASP A 47 -14.05 1.44 3.94
C ASP A 47 -14.37 2.94 4.10
N GLY A 48 -13.85 3.77 3.19
CA GLY A 48 -14.04 5.21 3.20
C GLY A 48 -13.07 5.99 4.09
N SER A 49 -12.31 5.33 4.96
CA SER A 49 -11.28 5.96 5.78
C SER A 49 -10.08 6.40 4.92
N ALA A 50 -9.29 7.33 5.44
CA ALA A 50 -8.05 7.75 4.79
C ALA A 50 -6.83 7.25 5.57
N VAL A 51 -5.76 6.94 4.87
CA VAL A 51 -4.47 6.57 5.44
C VAL A 51 -3.36 7.38 4.78
N ASN A 52 -2.42 7.88 5.58
CA ASN A 52 -1.21 8.50 5.07
C ASN A 52 -0.17 7.42 4.80
N VAL A 53 0.18 7.23 3.53
CA VAL A 53 1.17 6.24 3.09
C VAL A 53 2.43 6.96 2.61
N PRO A 54 3.62 6.34 2.69
CA PRO A 54 4.83 6.89 2.08
C PRO A 54 4.63 7.13 0.58
N THR A 55 5.19 8.21 0.05
CA THR A 55 5.17 8.46 -1.40
C THR A 55 5.94 7.38 -2.18
N ASN A 56 6.91 6.73 -1.54
CA ASN A 56 7.69 5.66 -2.13
C ASN A 56 7.91 4.54 -1.10
N PRO A 57 6.89 3.71 -0.85
CA PRO A 57 7.00 2.62 0.14
C PRO A 57 8.06 1.61 -0.31
N LYS A 58 8.92 1.20 0.62
CA LYS A 58 10.03 0.27 0.37
C LYS A 58 9.90 -1.03 1.14
N ARG A 59 9.21 -1.01 2.25
CA ARG A 59 9.10 -2.13 3.18
C ARG A 59 7.63 -2.55 3.33
N VAL A 60 7.10 -3.12 2.25
CA VAL A 60 5.68 -3.46 2.18
C VAL A 60 5.44 -4.89 2.65
N VAL A 61 4.49 -5.06 3.55
CA VAL A 61 3.94 -6.38 3.94
C VAL A 61 2.55 -6.54 3.31
N THR A 62 2.27 -7.70 2.74
CA THR A 62 0.98 -8.03 2.13
C THR A 62 0.29 -9.15 2.90
N LEU A 63 -0.97 -8.95 3.28
CA LEU A 63 -1.70 -9.85 4.18
C LEU A 63 -2.89 -10.54 3.51
N SER A 64 -2.87 -10.65 2.19
CA SER A 64 -3.83 -11.44 1.42
C SER A 64 -3.23 -11.90 0.09
N GLU A 65 -3.84 -12.91 -0.53
CA GLU A 65 -3.45 -13.38 -1.87
C GLU A 65 -3.57 -12.25 -2.90
N PRO A 66 -4.69 -11.48 -3.00
CA PRO A 66 -4.81 -10.39 -3.96
C PRO A 66 -3.76 -9.30 -3.78
N THR A 67 -3.41 -8.92 -2.54
CA THR A 67 -2.40 -7.89 -2.31
C THR A 67 -1.00 -8.38 -2.65
N THR A 68 -0.70 -9.66 -2.41
CA THR A 68 0.58 -10.30 -2.79
C THR A 68 0.70 -10.41 -4.30
N ASP A 69 -0.36 -10.85 -4.98
CA ASP A 69 -0.37 -10.97 -6.44
C ASP A 69 -0.18 -9.61 -7.12
N ALA A 70 -0.90 -8.61 -6.64
CA ALA A 70 -0.84 -7.26 -7.21
C ALA A 70 0.55 -6.62 -7.07
N ILE A 71 1.18 -6.68 -5.89
CA ILE A 71 2.51 -6.08 -5.70
C ILE A 71 3.56 -6.78 -6.58
N LEU A 72 3.48 -8.10 -6.73
CA LEU A 72 4.36 -8.88 -7.60
C LEU A 72 4.09 -8.61 -9.09
N ALA A 73 2.83 -8.41 -9.49
CA ALA A 73 2.47 -8.01 -10.85
C ALA A 73 2.99 -6.61 -11.22
N LEU A 74 3.06 -5.71 -10.24
CA LEU A 74 3.67 -4.38 -10.40
C LEU A 74 5.20 -4.42 -10.46
N GLY A 75 5.81 -5.60 -10.28
CA GLY A 75 7.27 -5.78 -10.31
C GLY A 75 7.97 -5.39 -9.00
N LEU A 76 7.22 -5.21 -7.93
CA LEU A 76 7.75 -4.94 -6.60
C LEU A 76 7.82 -6.23 -5.79
N LYS A 77 8.69 -6.27 -4.78
CA LYS A 77 8.86 -7.43 -3.90
C LYS A 77 8.46 -7.04 -2.46
N PRO A 78 7.43 -7.68 -1.87
CA PRO A 78 7.10 -7.44 -0.48
C PRO A 78 8.17 -8.04 0.45
N ILE A 79 8.28 -7.50 1.66
CA ILE A 79 9.20 -8.01 2.69
C ILE A 79 8.57 -9.08 3.58
N GLY A 80 7.29 -9.31 3.44
CA GLY A 80 6.53 -10.34 4.15
C GLY A 80 5.18 -10.58 3.46
N VAL A 81 4.74 -11.82 3.47
CA VAL A 81 3.47 -12.28 2.87
C VAL A 81 2.74 -13.22 3.82
N VAL A 82 1.46 -13.48 3.60
CA VAL A 82 0.75 -14.55 4.29
C VAL A 82 0.72 -15.83 3.46
N ALA A 83 0.55 -16.97 4.13
CA ALA A 83 0.29 -18.23 3.47
C ALA A 83 -1.03 -18.19 2.71
N GLY A 84 -1.11 -18.86 1.59
CA GLY A 84 -2.33 -19.04 0.81
C GLY A 84 -3.41 -19.77 1.62
N ARG A 85 -4.66 -19.60 1.22
CA ARG A 85 -5.80 -20.18 1.93
C ARG A 85 -5.68 -21.70 2.03
N GLY A 86 -5.65 -22.21 3.27
CA GLY A 86 -5.49 -23.65 3.53
C GLY A 86 -4.09 -24.20 3.23
N GLN A 87 -3.11 -23.33 3.02
CA GLN A 87 -1.73 -23.72 2.71
C GLN A 87 -0.76 -23.24 3.80
N LYS A 88 0.44 -23.80 3.80
CA LYS A 88 1.56 -23.35 4.66
C LYS A 88 2.52 -22.40 3.94
N THR A 89 2.36 -22.26 2.62
CA THR A 89 3.19 -21.44 1.73
C THR A 89 2.30 -20.50 0.92
N VAL A 90 2.88 -19.62 0.15
CA VAL A 90 2.15 -18.89 -0.89
C VAL A 90 1.55 -19.86 -1.91
N PRO A 91 0.49 -19.47 -2.65
CA PRO A 91 -0.05 -20.29 -3.74
C PRO A 91 1.05 -20.68 -4.76
N ASN A 92 0.96 -21.90 -5.31
CA ASN A 92 1.99 -22.44 -6.20
C ASN A 92 2.34 -21.53 -7.38
N TYR A 93 1.37 -20.83 -7.96
CA TYR A 93 1.59 -19.92 -9.08
C TYR A 93 2.42 -18.67 -8.70
N LEU A 94 2.55 -18.35 -7.41
CA LEU A 94 3.38 -17.28 -6.89
C LEU A 94 4.73 -17.76 -6.35
N SER A 95 4.95 -19.07 -6.24
CA SER A 95 6.09 -19.64 -5.53
C SER A 95 7.44 -19.09 -5.99
N GLU A 96 7.66 -18.98 -7.29
CA GLU A 96 8.92 -18.46 -7.84
C GLU A 96 9.08 -16.95 -7.59
N LYS A 97 8.01 -16.16 -7.78
CA LYS A 97 8.06 -14.71 -7.57
C LYS A 97 8.18 -14.33 -6.09
N ALA A 98 7.56 -15.13 -5.22
CA ALA A 98 7.58 -14.95 -3.77
C ALA A 98 8.68 -15.75 -3.07
N LYS A 99 9.60 -16.36 -3.81
CA LYS A 99 10.72 -17.14 -3.25
C LYS A 99 11.51 -16.32 -2.23
N ASN A 100 11.78 -16.94 -1.07
CA ASN A 100 12.53 -16.34 0.04
C ASN A 100 11.85 -15.14 0.70
N ILE A 101 10.55 -14.93 0.49
CA ILE A 101 9.78 -13.94 1.25
C ILE A 101 9.23 -14.62 2.50
N PRO A 102 9.47 -14.07 3.71
CA PRO A 102 9.01 -14.67 4.95
C PRO A 102 7.46 -14.71 5.02
N ILE A 103 6.93 -15.80 5.59
CA ILE A 103 5.50 -15.96 5.83
C ILE A 103 5.13 -15.32 7.17
N MET A 104 4.19 -14.38 7.14
CA MET A 104 3.71 -13.60 8.28
C MET A 104 2.41 -14.18 8.87
N GLY A 105 2.27 -15.48 8.90
CA GLY A 105 1.06 -16.19 9.34
C GLY A 105 0.11 -16.55 8.21
N SER A 106 -1.16 -16.75 8.53
CA SER A 106 -2.22 -17.04 7.55
C SER A 106 -3.11 -15.82 7.31
N ILE A 107 -3.96 -15.87 6.27
CA ILE A 107 -4.89 -14.80 5.91
C ILE A 107 -5.80 -14.40 7.08
N GLY A 108 -6.34 -15.37 7.82
CA GLY A 108 -7.23 -15.12 8.95
C GLY A 108 -6.51 -14.90 10.29
N GLN A 109 -5.23 -15.24 10.36
CA GLN A 109 -4.42 -15.19 11.59
C GLN A 109 -3.01 -14.68 11.26
N PRO A 110 -2.86 -13.38 10.97
CA PRO A 110 -1.54 -12.80 10.76
C PRO A 110 -0.74 -12.80 12.07
N ASN A 111 0.56 -13.03 11.96
CA ASN A 111 1.48 -12.95 13.09
C ASN A 111 1.95 -11.50 13.26
N PHE A 112 1.31 -10.76 14.16
CA PHE A 112 1.58 -9.32 14.38
C PHE A 112 3.00 -9.05 14.86
N GLU A 113 3.59 -9.93 15.67
CA GLU A 113 4.97 -9.79 16.16
C GLU A 113 5.96 -9.94 15.00
N ALA A 114 5.79 -10.97 14.17
CA ALA A 114 6.60 -11.17 12.98
C ALA A 114 6.49 -9.99 12.01
N ILE A 115 5.29 -9.44 11.82
CA ILE A 115 5.05 -8.26 11.00
C ILE A 115 5.78 -7.05 11.59
N GLY A 116 5.62 -6.77 12.86
CA GLY A 116 6.27 -5.67 13.55
C GLY A 116 7.80 -5.75 13.52
N ALA A 117 8.36 -6.95 13.69
CA ALA A 117 9.80 -7.21 13.59
C ALA A 117 10.37 -6.86 12.21
N GLN A 118 9.58 -6.96 11.15
CA GLN A 118 9.97 -6.52 9.81
C GLN A 118 10.06 -5.00 9.66
N LYS A 119 9.55 -4.22 10.60
CA LYS A 119 9.50 -2.74 10.52
C LYS A 119 8.99 -2.26 9.17
N PRO A 120 7.75 -2.63 8.78
CA PRO A 120 7.17 -2.21 7.51
C PRO A 120 6.93 -0.70 7.48
N ASP A 121 7.00 -0.10 6.31
CA ASP A 121 6.56 1.28 6.07
C ASP A 121 5.15 1.36 5.47
N LEU A 122 4.63 0.22 5.00
CA LEU A 122 3.26 0.05 4.53
C LEU A 122 2.81 -1.40 4.72
N ILE A 123 1.58 -1.58 5.18
CA ILE A 123 0.89 -2.87 5.23
C ILE A 123 -0.30 -2.81 4.28
N LEU A 124 -0.46 -3.80 3.41
CA LEU A 124 -1.60 -3.93 2.51
C LEU A 124 -2.49 -5.08 2.94
N VAL A 125 -3.76 -4.78 3.14
CA VAL A 125 -4.80 -5.75 3.51
C VAL A 125 -6.02 -5.63 2.59
N ASP A 126 -6.84 -6.65 2.56
CA ASP A 126 -8.17 -6.61 1.97
C ASP A 126 -9.21 -7.32 2.86
N GLY A 127 -10.45 -7.37 2.40
CA GLY A 127 -11.55 -8.02 3.11
C GLY A 127 -11.51 -9.55 3.13
N THR A 128 -10.54 -10.20 2.51
CA THR A 128 -10.50 -11.66 2.41
C THR A 128 -10.40 -12.36 3.76
N GLY A 129 -9.61 -11.80 4.67
CA GLY A 129 -9.42 -12.38 6.01
C GLY A 129 -9.77 -11.45 7.16
N LEU A 130 -9.83 -10.14 6.92
CA LEU A 130 -9.89 -9.13 7.98
C LEU A 130 -11.14 -8.24 7.95
N LYS A 131 -12.10 -8.46 7.02
CA LYS A 131 -13.31 -7.63 6.84
C LYS A 131 -14.06 -7.36 8.15
N ASN A 132 -14.20 -8.37 9.00
CA ASN A 132 -14.95 -8.28 10.26
C ASN A 132 -14.04 -8.33 11.49
N ASN A 133 -12.76 -8.04 11.33
CA ASN A 133 -11.79 -8.09 12.41
C ASN A 133 -11.20 -6.70 12.70
N ALA A 134 -12.03 -5.83 13.26
CA ALA A 134 -11.63 -4.45 13.60
C ALA A 134 -10.43 -4.42 14.56
N LYS A 135 -10.33 -5.40 15.49
CA LYS A 135 -9.21 -5.50 16.42
C LYS A 135 -7.89 -5.78 15.69
N ALA A 136 -7.90 -6.73 14.75
CA ALA A 136 -6.72 -7.01 13.94
C ALA A 136 -6.30 -5.79 13.09
N LEU A 137 -7.27 -5.11 12.46
CA LEU A 137 -6.99 -3.89 11.69
C LEU A 137 -6.40 -2.78 12.58
N ALA A 138 -6.92 -2.60 13.80
CA ALA A 138 -6.36 -1.62 14.74
C ALA A 138 -4.93 -1.98 15.14
N THR A 139 -4.64 -3.26 15.39
CA THR A 139 -3.28 -3.74 15.69
C THR A 139 -2.32 -3.48 14.53
N LEU A 140 -2.72 -3.76 13.30
CA LEU A 140 -1.90 -3.49 12.11
C LEU A 140 -1.64 -2.00 11.93
N ARG A 141 -2.65 -1.15 12.11
CA ARG A 141 -2.53 0.32 12.06
C ARG A 141 -1.59 0.88 13.14
N ALA A 142 -1.46 0.20 14.28
CA ALA A 142 -0.50 0.56 15.32
C ALA A 142 0.95 0.18 14.95
N ILE A 143 1.15 -0.79 14.05
CA ILE A 143 2.47 -1.20 13.57
C ILE A 143 2.95 -0.26 12.45
N ALA A 144 2.10 -0.01 11.43
CA ALA A 144 2.45 0.84 10.29
C ALA A 144 1.20 1.34 9.56
N PRO A 145 1.33 2.35 8.68
CA PRO A 145 0.28 2.73 7.74
C PRO A 145 -0.31 1.49 7.07
N THR A 146 -1.63 1.31 7.18
CA THR A 146 -2.31 0.12 6.67
C THR A 146 -3.34 0.51 5.62
N GLY A 147 -3.07 0.14 4.38
CA GLY A 147 -3.96 0.31 3.24
C GLY A 147 -4.99 -0.82 3.17
N TYR A 148 -6.28 -0.52 3.36
CA TYR A 148 -7.38 -1.45 3.13
C TYR A 148 -7.87 -1.28 1.69
N THR A 149 -7.34 -2.12 0.79
CA THR A 149 -7.32 -1.86 -0.65
C THR A 149 -8.39 -2.58 -1.44
N GLY A 150 -9.11 -3.52 -0.85
CA GLY A 150 -10.10 -4.32 -1.56
C GLY A 150 -11.14 -4.93 -0.65
N ASP A 151 -12.24 -5.38 -1.24
CA ASP A 151 -13.26 -6.17 -0.57
C ASP A 151 -13.32 -7.57 -1.18
N ALA A 152 -13.44 -8.59 -0.32
CA ALA A 152 -13.57 -9.97 -0.78
C ALA A 152 -14.83 -10.13 -1.64
N GLY A 153 -14.68 -10.63 -2.85
CA GLY A 153 -15.75 -10.76 -3.82
C GLY A 153 -16.11 -9.48 -4.59
N GLY A 154 -15.39 -8.38 -4.34
CA GLY A 154 -15.51 -7.16 -5.12
C GLY A 154 -14.83 -7.24 -6.49
N ASP A 155 -14.94 -6.16 -7.27
CA ASP A 155 -14.26 -6.08 -8.56
C ASP A 155 -12.74 -6.11 -8.41
N TRP A 156 -12.11 -7.15 -8.91
CA TRP A 156 -10.68 -7.36 -8.81
C TRP A 156 -9.85 -6.26 -9.49
N ARG A 157 -10.37 -5.62 -10.55
CA ARG A 157 -9.68 -4.51 -11.23
C ARG A 157 -9.63 -3.27 -10.36
N SER A 158 -10.72 -2.97 -9.69
CA SER A 158 -10.79 -1.89 -8.71
C SER A 158 -9.85 -2.17 -7.53
N ASN A 159 -9.86 -3.39 -7.00
CA ASN A 159 -8.94 -3.79 -5.92
C ASN A 159 -7.48 -3.65 -6.35
N PHE A 160 -7.11 -4.12 -7.54
CA PHE A 160 -5.77 -3.96 -8.09
C PHE A 160 -5.39 -2.48 -8.26
N THR A 161 -6.31 -1.66 -8.76
CA THR A 161 -6.09 -0.22 -8.94
C THR A 161 -5.86 0.49 -7.60
N ASN A 162 -6.61 0.13 -6.55
CA ASN A 162 -6.42 0.65 -5.20
C ASN A 162 -5.05 0.27 -4.63
N ILE A 163 -4.59 -0.97 -4.88
CA ILE A 163 -3.25 -1.41 -4.48
C ILE A 163 -2.17 -0.61 -5.22
N ALA A 164 -2.30 -0.46 -6.54
CA ALA A 164 -1.39 0.34 -7.34
C ALA A 164 -1.34 1.79 -6.86
N ASN A 165 -2.51 2.35 -6.50
CA ASN A 165 -2.59 3.66 -5.89
C ASN A 165 -1.88 3.69 -4.53
N ALA A 166 -2.15 2.77 -3.60
CA ALA A 166 -1.47 2.73 -2.30
C ALA A 166 0.07 2.66 -2.42
N LEU A 167 0.57 2.04 -3.48
CA LEU A 167 2.00 1.90 -3.80
C LEU A 167 2.58 3.06 -4.62
N ASN A 168 1.78 4.06 -5.02
CA ASN A 168 2.18 5.12 -5.96
C ASN A 168 2.67 4.57 -7.31
N GLN A 169 1.98 3.54 -7.82
CA GLN A 169 2.29 2.81 -9.04
C GLN A 169 1.14 2.84 -10.05
N GLU A 170 0.33 3.90 -10.06
CA GLU A 170 -0.88 4.01 -10.89
C GLU A 170 -0.60 3.83 -12.38
N GLN A 171 0.49 4.42 -12.87
CA GLN A 171 0.87 4.29 -14.27
C GLN A 171 1.29 2.85 -14.61
N LYS A 172 2.05 2.21 -13.73
CA LYS A 172 2.43 0.80 -13.88
C LYS A 172 1.20 -0.09 -13.80
N GLY A 173 0.29 0.21 -12.89
CA GLY A 173 -1.00 -0.49 -12.77
C GLY A 173 -1.80 -0.45 -14.08
N LYS A 174 -1.94 0.71 -14.70
CA LYS A 174 -2.59 0.86 -16.01
C LYS A 174 -1.92 0.00 -17.09
N GLN A 175 -0.58 -0.03 -17.13
CA GLN A 175 0.17 -0.85 -18.08
C GLN A 175 -0.08 -2.35 -17.86
N VAL A 176 -0.10 -2.82 -16.62
CA VAL A 176 -0.39 -4.22 -16.28
C VAL A 176 -1.80 -4.60 -16.72
N LEU A 177 -2.81 -3.78 -16.42
CA LEU A 177 -4.20 -4.02 -16.84
C LEU A 177 -4.34 -4.03 -18.37
N ALA A 178 -3.70 -3.09 -19.07
CA ALA A 178 -3.73 -3.06 -20.54
C ALA A 178 -3.08 -4.31 -21.15
N ALA A 179 -1.96 -4.77 -20.61
CA ALA A 179 -1.31 -6.00 -21.04
C ALA A 179 -2.19 -7.24 -20.81
N TYR A 180 -2.86 -7.29 -19.66
CA TYR A 180 -3.85 -8.33 -19.36
C TYR A 180 -5.00 -8.32 -20.37
N ASP A 181 -5.61 -7.16 -20.63
CA ASP A 181 -6.72 -7.03 -21.57
C ASP A 181 -6.33 -7.42 -23.00
N LYS A 182 -5.12 -7.04 -23.42
CA LYS A 182 -4.57 -7.48 -24.71
C LYS A 182 -4.48 -9.00 -24.75
N ARG A 183 -3.92 -9.63 -23.73
CA ARG A 183 -3.79 -11.09 -23.65
C ARG A 183 -5.15 -11.79 -23.66
N VAL A 184 -6.14 -11.27 -22.95
CA VAL A 184 -7.51 -11.80 -22.95
C VAL A 184 -8.11 -11.76 -24.35
N LYS A 185 -7.97 -10.64 -25.07
CA LYS A 185 -8.45 -10.51 -26.45
C LYS A 185 -7.77 -11.50 -27.41
N GLU A 186 -6.46 -11.65 -27.33
CA GLU A 186 -5.69 -12.60 -28.12
C GLU A 186 -6.17 -14.04 -27.89
N MET A 187 -6.34 -14.42 -26.62
CA MET A 187 -6.83 -15.75 -26.26
C MET A 187 -8.27 -15.98 -26.71
N ALA A 188 -9.15 -15.00 -26.53
CA ALA A 188 -10.54 -15.07 -26.99
C ALA A 188 -10.60 -15.30 -28.51
N SER A 189 -9.83 -14.52 -29.26
CA SER A 189 -9.75 -14.68 -30.73
C SER A 189 -9.21 -16.05 -31.14
N ALA A 190 -8.20 -16.58 -30.46
CA ALA A 190 -7.63 -17.89 -30.77
C ALA A 190 -8.58 -19.05 -30.41
N LEU A 191 -9.43 -18.88 -29.38
CA LEU A 191 -10.36 -19.92 -28.94
C LEU A 191 -11.70 -19.88 -29.69
N ALA A 192 -12.14 -18.72 -30.17
CA ALA A 192 -13.44 -18.53 -30.81
C ALA A 192 -13.72 -19.53 -31.93
N PRO A 193 -12.80 -19.84 -32.88
CA PRO A 193 -13.08 -20.79 -33.98
C PRO A 193 -13.47 -22.19 -33.50
N LYS A 194 -12.95 -22.62 -32.35
CA LYS A 194 -13.17 -23.96 -31.79
C LYS A 194 -14.30 -24.02 -30.78
N TYR A 195 -14.51 -22.95 -30.02
CA TYR A 195 -15.37 -22.95 -28.83
C TYR A 195 -16.57 -22.00 -28.94
N SER A 196 -16.76 -21.27 -30.06
CA SER A 196 -17.95 -20.45 -30.28
C SER A 196 -19.20 -21.31 -30.16
N GLY A 197 -20.19 -20.85 -29.45
CA GLY A 197 -21.44 -21.58 -29.19
C GLY A 197 -21.32 -22.79 -28.26
N LYS A 198 -20.16 -23.04 -27.65
CA LYS A 198 -20.00 -24.08 -26.63
C LYS A 198 -20.29 -23.50 -25.24
N THR A 199 -20.87 -24.35 -24.40
CA THR A 199 -21.07 -24.08 -22.98
C THR A 199 -20.00 -24.80 -22.19
N PHE A 200 -19.50 -24.17 -21.12
CA PHE A 200 -18.59 -24.80 -20.17
C PHE A 200 -18.98 -24.39 -18.75
N SER A 201 -18.61 -25.23 -17.77
CA SER A 201 -18.83 -24.96 -16.36
C SER A 201 -17.50 -24.80 -15.67
N ILE A 202 -17.41 -23.79 -14.79
CA ILE A 202 -16.26 -23.64 -13.89
C ILE A 202 -16.66 -24.27 -12.55
N ILE A 203 -15.94 -25.30 -12.13
CA ILE A 203 -16.20 -26.02 -10.90
C ILE A 203 -15.05 -25.76 -9.93
N ARG A 204 -15.37 -25.20 -8.76
CA ARG A 204 -14.44 -25.07 -7.66
C ARG A 204 -14.63 -26.19 -6.66
N TRP A 205 -13.66 -27.07 -6.55
CA TRP A 205 -13.64 -28.10 -5.54
C TRP A 205 -13.15 -27.55 -4.20
N GLN A 206 -13.87 -27.83 -3.13
CA GLN A 206 -13.54 -27.36 -1.77
C GLN A 206 -13.33 -28.52 -0.79
N GLY A 207 -12.61 -29.55 -1.18
CA GLY A 207 -12.37 -30.76 -0.38
C GLY A 207 -13.61 -31.67 -0.32
N THR A 208 -13.98 -32.13 0.87
CA THR A 208 -15.14 -33.02 1.08
C THR A 208 -16.49 -32.28 1.03
N ALA A 209 -16.48 -30.97 0.97
CA ALA A 209 -17.70 -30.16 0.82
C ALA A 209 -18.22 -30.17 -0.63
N ALA A 210 -19.49 -29.81 -0.80
CA ALA A 210 -20.10 -29.71 -2.11
C ALA A 210 -19.32 -28.80 -3.06
N ALA A 211 -19.22 -29.19 -4.33
CA ALA A 211 -18.62 -28.35 -5.37
C ALA A 211 -19.47 -27.11 -5.61
N LEU A 212 -18.83 -25.94 -5.72
CA LEU A 212 -19.49 -24.70 -6.10
C LEU A 212 -19.42 -24.59 -7.63
N ILE A 213 -20.59 -24.57 -8.28
CA ILE A 213 -20.68 -24.31 -9.72
C ILE A 213 -20.81 -22.81 -9.91
N LEU A 214 -19.82 -22.20 -10.54
CA LEU A 214 -19.84 -20.79 -10.90
C LEU A 214 -20.49 -20.67 -12.29
N LYS A 215 -21.60 -19.95 -12.37
CA LYS A 215 -22.29 -19.62 -13.62
C LYS A 215 -21.73 -18.34 -14.21
#